data_67795af3ec4ba9807509d8760d3fa221
#
_entry.id   67795af3ec4ba9807509d8760d3fa221
#
_cell.length_a   1.000
_cell.length_b   1.000
_cell.length_c   1.000
_cell.angle_alpha   90.00
_cell.angle_beta   90.00
_cell.angle_gamma   90.00
#
_symmetry.space_group_name_H-M   'P 1'
#
loop_
_entity.id
_entity.type
_entity.pdbx_description
1 polymer ?
#
loop_
_entity_poly.entity_id
_entity_poly.type
_entity_poly.pdbx_seq_one_letter_code
_entity_poly.pdbx_strand_id
1 'polypeptide(L)'
;GMFDPPGEIVVVVAGPPARETVMRKERFLGLWLNTGRQSFLDVPAYYAIAASQPLQRLLARGAGGEILSLEDRLSTVKPDGSRDPAELAKFRAGLVDVKRLEGLYPAAVGQVTVQASRLFRVDLPFPSRLPEGVYDVRAYLLRDGNIVAAVSRPLPVGKVGFSAQLAGWASRDGALYGLGAIVMALFAGWLGGAIVRRL
;
A
#
# COMPACT_ATOMS: atom_id res chain seq x y z
N GLY A 1 -29.54 1.26 32.00
CA GLY A 1 -28.86 1.59 30.75
C GLY A 1 -28.62 0.31 29.98
N MET A 2 -29.37 0.12 28.93
CA MET A 2 -29.23 -1.00 27.98
C MET A 2 -27.85 -0.87 27.38
N PHE A 3 -26.94 -1.83 27.64
CA PHE A 3 -25.66 -1.90 26.98
C PHE A 3 -25.94 -2.23 25.52
N ASP A 4 -25.84 -1.22 24.69
CA ASP A 4 -25.89 -1.36 23.24
C ASP A 4 -24.72 -2.28 22.85
N PRO A 5 -24.93 -3.39 22.12
CA PRO A 5 -23.86 -4.30 21.78
C PRO A 5 -22.75 -3.53 21.05
N PRO A 6 -21.48 -3.79 21.37
CA PRO A 6 -20.38 -3.11 20.68
C PRO A 6 -20.52 -3.36 19.18
N GLY A 7 -20.61 -2.27 18.41
CA GLY A 7 -20.70 -2.37 16.95
C GLY A 7 -19.50 -3.13 16.38
N GLU A 8 -19.67 -3.74 15.23
CA GLU A 8 -18.62 -4.45 14.50
C GLU A 8 -17.74 -3.42 13.78
N ILE A 9 -16.43 -3.60 13.84
CA ILE A 9 -15.49 -2.66 13.22
C ILE A 9 -14.79 -3.35 12.05
N VAL A 10 -14.76 -2.65 10.91
CA VAL A 10 -13.96 -3.04 9.75
C VAL A 10 -13.03 -1.90 9.39
N VAL A 11 -11.77 -2.22 9.15
CA VAL A 11 -10.76 -1.25 8.71
C VAL A 11 -10.19 -1.70 7.37
N VAL A 12 -10.20 -0.79 6.41
CA VAL A 12 -9.64 -0.97 5.07
C VAL A 12 -8.44 -0.05 4.93
N VAL A 13 -7.32 -0.60 4.52
CA VAL A 13 -6.11 0.17 4.23
C VAL A 13 -5.80 0.04 2.75
N ALA A 14 -5.81 1.15 2.03
CA ALA A 14 -5.46 1.23 0.62
C ALA A 14 -4.21 2.08 0.44
N GLY A 15 -3.19 1.55 -0.24
CA GLY A 15 -1.99 2.28 -0.62
C GLY A 15 -2.25 3.28 -1.75
N PRO A 16 -1.27 4.13 -2.07
CA PRO A 16 -1.39 5.10 -3.14
C PRO A 16 -1.69 4.40 -4.48
N PRO A 17 -2.46 5.06 -5.37
CA PRO A 17 -2.75 4.52 -6.69
C PRO A 17 -1.47 4.46 -7.53
N ALA A 18 -1.27 3.35 -8.22
CA ALA A 18 -0.13 3.12 -9.09
C ALA A 18 -0.59 2.57 -10.44
N ARG A 19 0.24 2.77 -11.46
CA ARG A 19 0.09 2.08 -12.74
C ARG A 19 0.82 0.75 -12.66
N GLU A 20 0.11 -0.35 -12.87
CA GLU A 20 0.65 -1.69 -12.82
C GLU A 20 0.54 -2.38 -14.17
N THR A 21 1.59 -3.09 -14.56
CA THR A 21 1.61 -3.81 -15.83
C THR A 21 1.82 -5.29 -15.58
N VAL A 22 0.87 -6.10 -16.01
CA VAL A 22 0.91 -7.55 -15.93
C VAL A 22 1.33 -8.11 -17.29
N MET A 23 2.32 -8.99 -17.28
CA MET A 23 2.77 -9.72 -18.46
C MET A 23 2.35 -11.17 -18.34
N ARG A 24 1.77 -11.72 -19.41
CA ARG A 24 1.43 -13.13 -19.50
C ARG A 24 2.55 -13.87 -20.19
N LYS A 25 3.05 -14.92 -19.55
CA LYS A 25 4.03 -15.85 -20.12
C LYS A 25 3.32 -17.11 -20.56
N GLU A 26 3.58 -17.56 -21.77
CA GLU A 26 3.12 -18.82 -22.30
C GLU A 26 4.29 -19.68 -22.78
N ARG A 27 4.16 -20.99 -22.64
CA ARG A 27 5.20 -21.92 -23.09
C ARG A 27 4.91 -22.31 -24.52
N PHE A 28 5.79 -21.90 -25.43
CA PHE A 28 5.75 -22.29 -26.84
C PHE A 28 7.03 -23.01 -27.22
N LEU A 29 6.92 -24.23 -27.75
CA LEU A 29 8.06 -25.09 -28.14
C LEU A 29 9.13 -25.22 -27.04
N GLY A 30 8.73 -25.29 -25.77
CA GLY A 30 9.68 -25.42 -24.65
C GLY A 30 10.25 -24.07 -24.13
N LEU A 31 10.01 -22.96 -24.78
CA LEU A 31 10.45 -21.63 -24.39
C LEU A 31 9.31 -20.82 -23.74
N TRP A 32 9.64 -20.02 -22.72
CA TRP A 32 8.69 -19.09 -22.13
C TRP A 32 8.70 -17.76 -22.90
N LEU A 33 7.60 -17.48 -23.58
CA LEU A 33 7.42 -16.24 -24.35
C LEU A 33 6.39 -15.33 -23.66
N ASN A 34 6.65 -14.02 -23.70
CA ASN A 34 5.69 -13.02 -23.27
C ASN A 34 4.64 -12.83 -24.36
N THR A 35 3.44 -13.43 -24.20
CA THR A 35 2.39 -13.43 -25.22
C THR A 35 1.36 -12.31 -25.05
N GLY A 36 1.35 -11.65 -23.90
CA GLY A 36 0.43 -10.56 -23.64
C GLY A 36 0.90 -9.61 -22.55
N ARG A 37 0.51 -8.35 -22.69
CA ARG A 37 0.75 -7.29 -21.71
C ARG A 37 -0.51 -6.49 -21.52
N GLN A 38 -0.91 -6.24 -20.26
CA GLN A 38 -2.01 -5.38 -19.88
C GLN A 38 -1.58 -4.45 -18.76
N SER A 39 -1.80 -3.16 -18.95
CA SER A 39 -1.62 -2.16 -17.90
C SER A 39 -2.97 -1.83 -17.27
N PHE A 40 -2.93 -1.56 -15.98
CA PHE A 40 -4.07 -1.08 -15.20
C PHE A 40 -3.70 0.24 -14.54
N LEU A 41 -4.66 1.14 -14.50
CA LEU A 41 -4.54 2.46 -13.85
C LEU A 41 -5.21 2.42 -12.49
N ASP A 42 -4.73 3.27 -11.57
CA ASP A 42 -5.31 3.43 -10.23
C ASP A 42 -5.37 2.16 -9.39
N VAL A 43 -4.40 1.26 -9.61
CA VAL A 43 -4.24 0.04 -8.79
C VAL A 43 -3.71 0.45 -7.42
N PRO A 44 -4.36 0.09 -6.31
CA PRO A 44 -3.79 0.37 -5.00
C PRO A 44 -2.45 -0.36 -4.82
N ALA A 45 -1.41 0.37 -4.42
CA ALA A 45 -0.08 -0.22 -4.22
C ALA A 45 -0.06 -1.27 -3.09
N TYR A 46 -0.96 -1.13 -2.14
CA TYR A 46 -1.23 -2.06 -1.03
C TYR A 46 -2.73 -2.09 -0.76
N TYR A 47 -3.28 -3.25 -0.39
CA TYR A 47 -4.69 -3.36 0.01
C TYR A 47 -4.85 -4.43 1.08
N ALA A 48 -5.35 -4.03 2.24
CA ALA A 48 -5.62 -4.96 3.34
C ALA A 48 -6.91 -4.59 4.06
N ILE A 49 -7.59 -5.62 4.58
CA ILE A 49 -8.80 -5.48 5.37
C ILE A 49 -8.54 -6.11 6.73
N ALA A 50 -8.97 -5.44 7.79
CA ALA A 50 -9.04 -6.00 9.14
C ALA A 50 -10.45 -5.89 9.66
N ALA A 51 -10.90 -6.89 10.43
CA ALA A 51 -12.26 -6.92 10.97
C ALA A 51 -12.27 -7.46 12.39
N SER A 52 -13.25 -7.02 13.19
CA SER A 52 -13.49 -7.52 14.54
C SER A 52 -14.19 -8.88 14.55
N GLN A 53 -14.81 -9.25 13.42
CA GLN A 53 -15.50 -10.52 13.19
C GLN A 53 -15.17 -11.06 11.79
N PRO A 54 -15.42 -12.35 11.51
CA PRO A 54 -15.21 -12.91 10.17
C PRO A 54 -15.91 -12.09 9.08
N LEU A 55 -15.15 -11.61 8.12
CA LEU A 55 -15.61 -10.69 7.07
C LEU A 55 -16.84 -11.23 6.31
N GLN A 56 -16.87 -12.54 6.07
CA GLN A 56 -18.00 -13.20 5.39
C GLN A 56 -19.32 -13.00 6.13
N ARG A 57 -19.31 -12.98 7.47
CA ARG A 57 -20.52 -12.72 8.26
C ARG A 57 -21.00 -11.28 8.12
N LEU A 58 -20.06 -10.34 8.03
CA LEU A 58 -20.35 -8.92 7.87
C LEU A 58 -20.93 -8.62 6.49
N LEU A 59 -20.32 -9.18 5.45
CA LEU A 59 -20.79 -9.02 4.06
C LEU A 59 -22.15 -9.68 3.83
N ALA A 60 -22.40 -10.86 4.42
CA ALA A 60 -23.69 -11.55 4.30
C ALA A 60 -24.87 -10.77 4.93
N ARG A 61 -24.59 -9.84 5.86
CA ARG A 61 -25.59 -8.99 6.52
C ARG A 61 -25.87 -7.67 5.76
N GLY A 62 -25.28 -7.45 4.58
CA GLY A 62 -25.58 -6.29 3.75
C GLY A 62 -24.53 -5.18 3.77
N ALA A 63 -23.44 -5.30 4.55
CA ALA A 63 -22.38 -4.30 4.63
C ALA A 63 -21.53 -4.18 3.35
N GLY A 64 -21.86 -4.93 2.29
CA GLY A 64 -21.00 -5.11 1.12
C GLY A 64 -20.91 -3.93 0.14
N GLY A 65 -21.74 -2.88 0.30
CA GLY A 65 -21.77 -1.81 -0.71
C GLY A 65 -20.57 -0.84 -0.66
N GLU A 66 -20.09 -0.52 0.53
CA GLU A 66 -18.97 0.42 0.73
C GLU A 66 -17.66 -0.29 1.12
N ILE A 67 -17.76 -1.47 1.76
CA ILE A 67 -16.61 -2.30 2.13
C ILE A 67 -16.37 -3.26 0.98
N LEU A 68 -15.54 -2.83 0.05
CA LEU A 68 -15.19 -3.65 -1.10
C LEU A 68 -14.26 -4.78 -0.68
N SER A 69 -14.59 -6.00 -1.07
CA SER A 69 -13.62 -7.09 -1.07
C SER A 69 -12.45 -6.72 -2.00
N LEU A 70 -11.32 -7.41 -1.90
CA LEU A 70 -10.19 -7.17 -2.80
C LEU A 70 -10.61 -7.34 -4.27
N GLU A 71 -11.39 -8.38 -4.55
CA GLU A 71 -11.91 -8.69 -5.87
C GLU A 71 -12.80 -7.58 -6.41
N ASP A 72 -13.73 -7.07 -5.59
CA ASP A 72 -14.62 -5.98 -5.96
C ASP A 72 -13.83 -4.69 -6.21
N ARG A 73 -12.85 -4.39 -5.34
CA ARG A 73 -11.98 -3.23 -5.53
C ARG A 73 -11.21 -3.31 -6.85
N LEU A 74 -10.68 -4.47 -7.20
CA LEU A 74 -9.95 -4.66 -8.44
C LEU A 74 -10.84 -4.69 -9.69
N SER A 75 -12.11 -5.06 -9.55
CA SER A 75 -13.07 -4.97 -10.65
C SER A 75 -13.30 -3.52 -11.11
N THR A 76 -13.16 -2.55 -10.20
CA THR A 76 -13.30 -1.11 -10.50
C THR A 76 -12.04 -0.48 -11.11
N VAL A 77 -10.89 -1.18 -11.10
CA VAL A 77 -9.63 -0.70 -11.65
C VAL A 77 -9.72 -0.62 -13.17
N LYS A 78 -9.37 0.55 -13.72
CA LYS A 78 -9.49 0.82 -15.14
C LYS A 78 -8.35 0.15 -15.93
N PRO A 79 -8.66 -0.64 -16.98
CA PRO A 79 -7.65 -1.10 -17.92
C PRO A 79 -7.16 0.08 -18.76
N ASP A 80 -5.87 0.08 -19.06
CA ASP A 80 -5.29 1.00 -20.04
C ASP A 80 -5.46 0.38 -21.44
N GLY A 81 -6.42 0.87 -22.19
CA GLY A 81 -6.84 0.33 -23.48
C GLY A 81 -8.06 -0.60 -23.41
N SER A 82 -8.56 -0.97 -24.58
CA SER A 82 -9.71 -1.86 -24.76
C SER A 82 -9.25 -3.29 -24.99
N ARG A 83 -9.84 -4.23 -24.28
CA ARG A 83 -9.60 -5.68 -24.44
C ARG A 83 -10.86 -6.47 -24.09
N ASP A 84 -10.94 -7.69 -24.59
CA ASP A 84 -12.02 -8.61 -24.25
C ASP A 84 -12.18 -8.79 -22.73
N PRO A 85 -13.39 -8.71 -22.17
CA PRO A 85 -13.64 -8.83 -20.73
C PRO A 85 -13.12 -10.14 -20.11
N ALA A 86 -13.19 -11.25 -20.83
CA ALA A 86 -12.69 -12.55 -20.36
C ALA A 86 -11.15 -12.57 -20.24
N GLU A 87 -10.45 -11.90 -21.17
CA GLU A 87 -9.00 -11.72 -21.08
C GLU A 87 -8.62 -10.78 -19.95
N LEU A 88 -9.35 -9.67 -19.79
CA LEU A 88 -9.12 -8.73 -18.69
C LEU A 88 -9.26 -9.40 -17.32
N ALA A 89 -10.23 -10.31 -17.15
CA ALA A 89 -10.39 -11.07 -15.92
C ALA A 89 -9.17 -11.93 -15.60
N LYS A 90 -8.55 -12.56 -16.60
CA LYS A 90 -7.32 -13.34 -16.44
C LYS A 90 -6.13 -12.46 -16.01
N PHE A 91 -5.99 -11.29 -16.63
CA PHE A 91 -4.92 -10.34 -16.24
C PHE A 91 -5.14 -9.76 -14.85
N ARG A 92 -6.40 -9.51 -14.44
CA ARG A 92 -6.71 -9.09 -13.06
C ARG A 92 -6.36 -10.17 -12.04
N ALA A 93 -6.70 -11.42 -12.32
CA ALA A 93 -6.30 -12.54 -11.46
C ALA A 93 -4.77 -12.63 -11.33
N GLY A 94 -4.04 -12.52 -12.44
CA GLY A 94 -2.58 -12.49 -12.42
C GLY A 94 -2.01 -11.30 -11.65
N LEU A 95 -2.65 -10.13 -11.69
CA LEU A 95 -2.27 -8.97 -10.87
C LEU A 95 -2.41 -9.27 -9.38
N VAL A 96 -3.54 -9.88 -8.97
CA VAL A 96 -3.77 -10.29 -7.58
C VAL A 96 -2.69 -11.27 -7.13
N ASP A 97 -2.39 -12.27 -7.95
CA ASP A 97 -1.40 -13.30 -7.59
C ASP A 97 -0.01 -12.70 -7.39
N VAL A 98 0.43 -11.81 -8.27
CA VAL A 98 1.71 -11.11 -8.12
C VAL A 98 1.73 -10.28 -6.84
N LYS A 99 0.70 -9.47 -6.58
CA LYS A 99 0.60 -8.64 -5.38
C LYS A 99 0.53 -9.46 -4.08
N ARG A 100 -0.10 -10.64 -4.13
CA ARG A 100 -0.10 -11.60 -3.00
C ARG A 100 1.28 -12.19 -2.75
N LEU A 101 1.99 -12.60 -3.79
CA LEU A 101 3.37 -13.10 -3.68
C LEU A 101 4.32 -12.04 -3.12
N GLU A 102 4.12 -10.77 -3.45
CA GLU A 102 4.86 -9.65 -2.90
C GLU A 102 4.46 -9.28 -1.45
N GLY A 103 3.40 -9.89 -0.93
CA GLY A 103 2.83 -9.57 0.39
C GLY A 103 2.07 -8.24 0.44
N LEU A 104 1.83 -7.62 -0.72
CA LEU A 104 1.14 -6.33 -0.81
C LEU A 104 -0.39 -6.47 -0.70
N TYR A 105 -0.92 -7.67 -1.01
CA TYR A 105 -2.33 -8.02 -0.84
C TYR A 105 -2.44 -9.26 0.05
N PRO A 106 -2.39 -9.09 1.39
CA PRO A 106 -2.52 -10.21 2.33
C PRO A 106 -3.80 -11.00 2.08
N ALA A 107 -3.69 -12.33 1.99
CA ALA A 107 -4.85 -13.21 1.82
C ALA A 107 -5.68 -13.30 3.11
N ALA A 108 -5.03 -13.16 4.26
CA ALA A 108 -5.69 -13.20 5.56
C ALA A 108 -6.26 -11.84 5.92
N VAL A 109 -7.49 -11.83 6.42
CA VAL A 109 -8.11 -10.66 7.02
C VAL A 109 -7.41 -10.39 8.36
N GLY A 110 -6.95 -9.15 8.56
CA GLY A 110 -6.34 -8.71 9.81
C GLY A 110 -7.36 -8.71 10.96
N GLN A 111 -6.86 -8.66 12.19
CA GLN A 111 -7.70 -8.65 13.38
C GLN A 111 -7.88 -7.24 13.94
N VAL A 112 -9.12 -6.89 14.28
CA VAL A 112 -9.45 -5.69 15.05
C VAL A 112 -9.84 -6.13 16.46
N THR A 113 -9.11 -5.65 17.46
CA THR A 113 -9.38 -5.90 18.87
C THR A 113 -9.90 -4.64 19.52
N VAL A 114 -11.11 -4.69 20.07
CA VAL A 114 -11.70 -3.60 20.84
C VAL A 114 -11.16 -3.66 22.27
N GLN A 115 -10.41 -2.63 22.70
CA GLN A 115 -9.77 -2.60 24.01
C GLN A 115 -10.59 -1.87 25.08
N ALA A 116 -11.44 -0.94 24.67
CA ALA A 116 -12.35 -0.20 25.54
C ALA A 116 -13.50 0.33 24.70
N SER A 117 -14.56 0.85 25.30
CA SER A 117 -15.75 1.34 24.58
C SER A 117 -15.44 2.38 23.47
N ARG A 118 -14.23 2.94 23.43
CA ARG A 118 -13.82 4.01 22.50
C ARG A 118 -12.47 3.77 21.83
N LEU A 119 -11.80 2.65 22.11
CA LEU A 119 -10.48 2.35 21.58
C LEU A 119 -10.48 0.98 20.92
N PHE A 120 -9.90 0.89 19.74
CA PHE A 120 -9.64 -0.37 19.05
C PHE A 120 -8.21 -0.40 18.50
N ARG A 121 -7.65 -1.59 18.45
CA ARG A 121 -6.33 -1.87 17.88
C ARG A 121 -6.51 -2.68 16.61
N VAL A 122 -5.71 -2.36 15.61
CA VAL A 122 -5.70 -3.07 14.33
C VAL A 122 -4.31 -3.65 14.11
N ASP A 123 -4.25 -4.94 13.87
CA ASP A 123 -3.00 -5.64 13.54
C ASP A 123 -3.05 -6.06 12.06
N LEU A 124 -2.17 -5.45 11.25
CA LEU A 124 -2.03 -5.70 9.81
C LEU A 124 -0.58 -6.02 9.46
N PRO A 125 -0.34 -7.01 8.58
CA PRO A 125 1.01 -7.31 8.10
C PRO A 125 1.46 -6.27 7.07
N PHE A 126 2.55 -5.57 7.34
CA PHE A 126 3.22 -4.71 6.37
C PHE A 126 4.52 -5.37 5.91
N PRO A 127 4.68 -5.62 4.59
CA PRO A 127 5.92 -6.18 4.07
C PRO A 127 7.05 -5.14 4.13
N SER A 128 8.30 -5.60 4.21
CA SER A 128 9.49 -4.74 4.27
C SER A 128 9.68 -3.85 3.03
N ARG A 129 9.07 -4.23 1.90
CA ARG A 129 9.08 -3.49 0.63
C ARG A 129 7.77 -2.76 0.37
N LEU A 130 7.19 -2.20 1.41
CA LEU A 130 5.96 -1.42 1.26
C LEU A 130 6.22 -0.17 0.41
N PRO A 131 5.45 0.10 -0.66
CA PRO A 131 5.58 1.31 -1.45
C PRO A 131 5.38 2.57 -0.61
N GLU A 132 6.21 3.59 -0.85
CA GLU A 132 6.10 4.89 -0.18
C GLU A 132 4.90 5.68 -0.71
N GLY A 133 4.30 6.50 0.13
CA GLY A 133 3.20 7.38 -0.25
C GLY A 133 2.19 7.58 0.86
N VAL A 134 1.07 8.20 0.51
CA VAL A 134 -0.03 8.43 1.45
C VAL A 134 -1.06 7.31 1.29
N TYR A 135 -1.24 6.56 2.35
CA TYR A 135 -2.21 5.46 2.46
C TYR A 135 -3.53 6.03 2.98
N ASP A 136 -4.63 5.55 2.44
CA ASP A 136 -5.98 5.86 2.94
C ASP A 136 -6.43 4.75 3.89
N VAL A 137 -6.61 5.11 5.16
CA VAL A 137 -7.11 4.21 6.21
C VAL A 137 -8.55 4.57 6.50
N ARG A 138 -9.46 3.68 6.14
CA ARG A 138 -10.90 3.84 6.38
C ARG A 138 -11.36 2.87 7.45
N ALA A 139 -11.95 3.40 8.51
CA ALA A 139 -12.60 2.59 9.54
C ALA A 139 -14.12 2.76 9.47
N TYR A 140 -14.81 1.63 9.45
CA TYR A 140 -16.26 1.54 9.40
C TYR A 140 -16.77 0.91 10.69
N LEU A 141 -17.78 1.53 11.28
CA LEU A 141 -18.56 0.96 12.36
C LEU A 141 -19.85 0.41 11.79
N LEU A 142 -20.08 -0.87 11.99
CA LEU A 142 -21.27 -1.56 11.53
C LEU A 142 -22.15 -1.93 12.73
N ARG A 143 -23.45 -1.86 12.51
CA ARG A 143 -24.46 -2.32 13.45
C ARG A 143 -25.60 -2.98 12.67
N ASP A 144 -25.90 -4.23 13.00
CA ASP A 144 -26.92 -5.03 12.31
C ASP A 144 -26.72 -5.11 10.78
N GLY A 145 -25.46 -5.14 10.34
CA GLY A 145 -25.09 -5.21 8.92
C GLY A 145 -25.12 -3.87 8.18
N ASN A 146 -25.43 -2.76 8.85
CA ASN A 146 -25.44 -1.42 8.26
C ASN A 146 -24.26 -0.59 8.75
N ILE A 147 -23.67 0.21 7.87
CA ILE A 147 -22.63 1.18 8.23
C ILE A 147 -23.29 2.35 8.96
N VAL A 148 -22.99 2.52 10.25
CA VAL A 148 -23.53 3.60 11.08
C VAL A 148 -22.54 4.77 11.22
N ALA A 149 -21.25 4.52 11.00
CA ALA A 149 -20.23 5.55 10.96
C ALA A 149 -19.06 5.12 10.09
N ALA A 150 -18.44 6.09 9.41
CA ALA A 150 -17.22 5.89 8.65
C ALA A 150 -16.26 7.05 8.92
N VAL A 151 -14.98 6.75 9.02
CA VAL A 151 -13.93 7.75 9.16
C VAL A 151 -12.75 7.37 8.24
N SER A 152 -12.21 8.35 7.52
CA SER A 152 -10.99 8.20 6.73
C SER A 152 -9.87 9.03 7.34
N ARG A 153 -8.65 8.48 7.37
CA ARG A 153 -7.44 9.17 7.80
C ARG A 153 -6.28 8.83 6.86
N PRO A 154 -5.54 9.83 6.40
CA PRO A 154 -4.31 9.59 5.65
C PRO A 154 -3.22 9.10 6.59
N LEU A 155 -2.50 8.06 6.16
CA LEU A 155 -1.32 7.51 6.81
C LEU A 155 -0.11 7.70 5.88
N PRO A 156 0.78 8.66 6.14
CA PRO A 156 1.99 8.81 5.36
C PRO A 156 2.96 7.67 5.69
N VAL A 157 3.39 6.95 4.66
CA VAL A 157 4.39 5.88 4.73
C VAL A 157 5.62 6.31 3.94
N GLY A 158 6.77 6.31 4.58
CA GLY A 158 8.03 6.70 3.95
C GLY A 158 9.23 6.02 4.61
N LYS A 159 10.36 6.08 3.93
CA LYS A 159 11.62 5.60 4.51
C LYS A 159 11.99 6.42 5.73
N VAL A 160 12.31 5.74 6.81
CA VAL A 160 12.89 6.35 8.00
C VAL A 160 14.39 6.04 8.03
N GLY A 161 15.22 7.03 8.35
CA GLY A 161 16.66 6.87 8.50
C GLY A 161 17.45 8.12 8.08
N PHE A 162 18.76 8.05 8.27
CA PHE A 162 19.68 9.17 7.99
C PHE A 162 19.61 9.65 6.53
N SER A 163 19.48 8.71 5.58
CA SER A 163 19.33 9.02 4.15
C SER A 163 18.05 9.80 3.82
N ALA A 164 16.94 9.59 4.52
CA ALA A 164 15.71 10.33 4.32
C ALA A 164 15.81 11.77 4.87
N GLN A 165 16.53 11.95 5.98
CA GLN A 165 16.81 13.29 6.51
C GLN A 165 17.75 14.08 5.58
N LEU A 166 18.81 13.45 5.05
CA LEU A 166 19.68 14.08 4.08
C LEU A 166 18.94 14.49 2.79
N ALA A 167 18.12 13.62 2.25
CA ALA A 167 17.32 13.92 1.06
C ALA A 167 16.31 15.05 1.33
N GLY A 168 15.72 15.08 2.51
CA GLY A 168 14.84 16.16 2.95
C GLY A 168 15.56 17.52 3.07
N TRP A 169 16.79 17.53 3.56
CA TRP A 169 17.61 18.73 3.64
C TRP A 169 18.08 19.20 2.25
N ALA A 170 18.53 18.27 1.40
CA ALA A 170 18.95 18.58 0.03
C ALA A 170 17.82 19.18 -0.81
N SER A 171 16.57 18.77 -0.58
CA SER A 171 15.41 19.29 -1.33
C SER A 171 14.81 20.58 -0.75
N ARG A 172 14.99 20.84 0.55
CA ARG A 172 14.49 22.07 1.19
C ARG A 172 15.45 23.26 1.07
N ASP A 173 16.74 22.98 1.25
CA ASP A 173 17.80 24.00 1.30
C ASP A 173 18.98 23.60 0.41
N GLY A 174 18.73 23.35 -0.87
CA GLY A 174 19.73 22.89 -1.84
C GLY A 174 20.97 23.78 -1.91
N ALA A 175 20.82 25.10 -1.69
CA ALA A 175 21.93 26.04 -1.64
C ALA A 175 22.83 25.83 -0.40
N LEU A 176 22.26 25.57 0.78
CA LEU A 176 23.01 25.27 1.99
C LEU A 176 23.70 23.92 1.92
N TYR A 177 23.04 22.92 1.33
CA TYR A 177 23.64 21.61 1.08
C TYR A 177 24.83 21.70 0.12
N GLY A 178 24.69 22.45 -0.99
CA GLY A 178 25.77 22.70 -1.94
C GLY A 178 26.96 23.42 -1.30
N LEU A 179 26.71 24.44 -0.46
CA LEU A 179 27.74 25.13 0.28
C LEU A 179 28.49 24.22 1.27
N GLY A 180 27.73 23.35 1.99
CA GLY A 180 28.31 22.34 2.88
C GLY A 180 29.22 21.35 2.14
N ALA A 181 28.79 20.89 0.97
CA ALA A 181 29.59 20.00 0.13
C ALA A 181 30.89 20.66 -0.34
N ILE A 182 30.85 21.94 -0.73
CA ILE A 182 32.05 22.69 -1.13
C ILE A 182 33.03 22.84 0.05
N VAL A 183 32.53 23.20 1.23
CA VAL A 183 33.36 23.30 2.45
C VAL A 183 34.03 21.96 2.79
N MET A 184 33.27 20.86 2.75
CA MET A 184 33.83 19.52 2.96
C MET A 184 34.90 19.13 1.92
N ALA A 185 34.67 19.44 0.66
CA ALA A 185 35.63 19.17 -0.40
C ALA A 185 36.93 19.97 -0.22
N LEU A 186 36.84 21.26 0.14
CA LEU A 186 38.00 22.11 0.44
C LEU A 186 38.77 21.59 1.65
N PHE A 187 38.06 21.17 2.70
CA PHE A 187 38.67 20.63 3.91
C PHE A 187 39.40 19.30 3.63
N ALA A 188 38.77 18.41 2.87
CA ALA A 188 39.38 17.15 2.46
C ALA A 188 40.62 17.36 1.55
N GLY A 189 40.56 18.31 0.62
CA GLY A 189 41.69 18.69 -0.24
C GLY A 189 42.82 19.30 0.56
N TRP A 190 42.54 20.17 1.55
CA TRP A 190 43.57 20.74 2.42
C TRP A 190 44.22 19.67 3.32
N LEU A 191 43.44 18.78 3.92
CA LEU A 191 43.95 17.63 4.70
C LEU A 191 44.85 16.70 3.86
N GLY A 192 44.38 16.33 2.67
CA GLY A 192 45.15 15.51 1.74
C GLY A 192 46.50 16.16 1.36
N GLY A 193 46.48 17.48 1.06
CA GLY A 193 47.69 18.24 0.77
C GLY A 193 48.63 18.41 1.98
N ALA A 194 48.10 18.46 3.20
CA ALA A 194 48.88 18.54 4.42
C ALA A 194 49.60 17.22 4.75
N ILE A 195 48.91 16.07 4.49
CA ILE A 195 49.47 14.73 4.69
C ILE A 195 50.59 14.47 3.71
N VAL A 196 50.38 14.76 2.42
CA VAL A 196 51.37 14.55 1.36
C VAL A 196 52.65 15.41 1.56
N ARG A 197 52.49 16.59 2.16
CA ARG A 197 53.66 17.46 2.48
C ARG A 197 54.48 17.02 3.69
N ARG A 198 53.98 16.07 4.47
CA ARG A 198 54.69 15.52 5.64
C ARG A 198 55.33 14.13 5.38
N LEU A 199 55.07 13.55 4.22
CA LEU A 199 55.72 12.36 3.68
C LEU A 199 56.90 12.74 2.76
#